data_1d84babe2588d200e36779709714b9b8
#
_entry.id   1d84babe2588d200e36779709714b9b8
#
_cell.length_a   1.000
_cell.length_b   1.000
_cell.length_c   1.000
_cell.angle_alpha   90.00
_cell.angle_beta   90.00
_cell.angle_gamma   90.00
#
_symmetry.space_group_name_H-M   'P 1'
#
loop_
_entity.id
_entity.type
_entity.pdbx_description
1 polymer ?
#
loop_
_entity_poly.entity_id
_entity_poly.type
_entity_poly.pdbx_seq_one_letter_code
_entity_poly.pdbx_strand_id
1 'polypeptide(L)'
;VAEFFTSCILPIANLCSRNFPLTSKSFTSNTLSLSAPDSKLQLLSGLSELELALLIAAARLDIILDTDTCNFAMAYDEYSSLTSRHKIQTSSTGVAALGASAKVWGREVALGAWEKLADYELIVPTVIGGGSGKDFGVGGRMWKVDVGLEEITGSVDGISGVMAKWCREI
;
A
#
# COMPACT_ATOMS: atom_id res chain seq x y z
N VAL A 1 -15.11 -1.41 -15.24
CA VAL A 1 -16.25 -1.01 -16.10
C VAL A 1 -16.89 0.30 -15.57
N ALA A 2 -17.20 0.41 -14.27
CA ALA A 2 -17.78 1.62 -13.66
C ALA A 2 -16.88 2.85 -13.89
N GLU A 3 -15.60 2.72 -13.64
CA GLU A 3 -14.59 3.77 -13.79
C GLU A 3 -14.51 4.31 -15.22
N PHE A 4 -14.60 3.44 -16.23
CA PHE A 4 -14.66 3.84 -17.62
C PHE A 4 -15.90 4.71 -17.91
N PHE A 5 -17.07 4.31 -17.43
CA PHE A 5 -18.27 5.12 -17.61
C PHE A 5 -18.16 6.48 -16.91
N THR A 6 -17.62 6.49 -15.69
CA THR A 6 -17.41 7.72 -14.92
C THR A 6 -16.46 8.69 -15.63
N SER A 7 -15.40 8.20 -16.26
CA SER A 7 -14.46 9.02 -17.03
C SER A 7 -15.07 9.60 -18.31
N CYS A 8 -16.12 8.98 -18.85
CA CYS A 8 -16.80 9.44 -20.06
C CYS A 8 -17.88 10.51 -19.80
N ILE A 9 -18.39 10.63 -18.57
CA ILE A 9 -19.54 11.51 -18.27
C ILE A 9 -19.24 12.97 -18.59
N LEU A 10 -18.15 13.54 -18.08
CA LEU A 10 -17.83 14.95 -18.29
C LEU A 10 -17.51 15.31 -19.72
N PRO A 11 -16.67 14.55 -20.47
CA PRO A 11 -16.47 14.80 -21.89
C PRO A 11 -17.77 14.79 -22.71
N ILE A 12 -18.69 13.88 -22.39
CA ILE A 12 -19.98 13.78 -23.07
C ILE A 12 -20.92 14.90 -22.64
N ALA A 13 -21.00 15.21 -21.35
CA ALA A 13 -21.85 16.30 -20.85
C ALA A 13 -21.45 17.68 -21.38
N ASN A 14 -20.16 17.88 -21.62
CA ASN A 14 -19.62 19.13 -22.19
C ASN A 14 -19.61 19.15 -23.74
N LEU A 15 -20.23 18.18 -24.41
CA LEU A 15 -20.23 18.11 -25.85
C LEU A 15 -20.97 19.32 -26.45
N CYS A 16 -20.30 20.05 -27.33
CA CYS A 16 -20.83 21.16 -28.05
C CYS A 16 -20.23 21.21 -29.47
N SER A 17 -20.77 22.06 -30.33
CA SER A 17 -20.30 22.20 -31.71
C SER A 17 -18.82 22.60 -31.86
N ARG A 18 -18.21 23.14 -30.79
CA ARG A 18 -16.79 23.56 -30.78
C ARG A 18 -15.84 22.44 -30.50
N ASN A 19 -16.27 21.42 -29.74
CA ASN A 19 -15.43 20.26 -29.31
C ASN A 19 -15.89 18.94 -29.93
N PHE A 20 -16.72 18.99 -30.94
CA PHE A 20 -17.09 17.83 -31.76
C PHE A 20 -16.21 17.75 -33.03
N PRO A 21 -15.74 16.54 -33.41
CA PRO A 21 -15.90 15.26 -32.76
C PRO A 21 -14.96 15.08 -31.53
N LEU A 22 -15.41 14.30 -30.55
CA LEU A 22 -14.56 13.93 -29.44
C LEU A 22 -13.37 13.11 -29.90
N THR A 23 -12.19 13.41 -29.37
CA THR A 23 -10.95 12.69 -29.66
C THR A 23 -10.45 12.00 -28.42
N SER A 24 -9.49 11.08 -28.55
CA SER A 24 -8.86 10.42 -27.37
C SER A 24 -8.31 11.43 -26.35
N LYS A 25 -7.87 12.60 -26.81
CA LYS A 25 -7.39 13.68 -25.92
C LYS A 25 -8.48 14.23 -25.01
N SER A 26 -9.74 14.14 -25.40
CA SER A 26 -10.87 14.59 -24.58
C SER A 26 -11.10 13.69 -23.35
N PHE A 27 -10.53 12.48 -23.33
CA PHE A 27 -10.67 11.49 -22.26
C PHE A 27 -9.40 11.29 -21.45
N THR A 28 -8.29 11.91 -21.83
CA THR A 28 -6.98 11.74 -21.16
C THR A 28 -6.72 12.76 -20.04
N SER A 29 -7.60 13.76 -19.87
CA SER A 29 -7.41 14.77 -18.83
C SER A 29 -7.89 14.26 -17.49
N ASN A 30 -6.95 13.93 -16.61
CA ASN A 30 -7.24 13.57 -15.20
C ASN A 30 -8.01 14.64 -14.43
N THR A 31 -7.99 15.90 -14.93
CA THR A 31 -8.70 17.03 -14.31
C THR A 31 -10.21 17.04 -14.61
N LEU A 32 -10.65 16.30 -15.61
CA LEU A 32 -12.06 16.19 -16.01
C LEU A 32 -12.65 14.81 -15.70
N SER A 33 -11.86 13.90 -15.17
CA SER A 33 -12.36 12.62 -14.73
C SER A 33 -13.09 12.79 -13.41
N LEU A 34 -14.38 12.45 -13.39
CA LEU A 34 -15.09 12.12 -12.15
C LEU A 34 -14.61 10.74 -11.71
N SER A 35 -13.31 10.57 -11.46
CA SER A 35 -12.85 9.40 -10.75
C SER A 35 -13.49 9.43 -9.38
N ALA A 36 -14.03 8.29 -8.94
CA ALA A 36 -14.53 8.18 -7.59
C ALA A 36 -13.42 8.70 -6.65
N PRO A 37 -13.73 9.62 -5.73
CA PRO A 37 -12.72 10.19 -4.83
C PRO A 37 -12.09 9.16 -3.88
N ASP A 38 -12.52 7.92 -3.94
CA ASP A 38 -12.27 6.87 -2.98
C ASP A 38 -11.35 5.75 -3.50
N SER A 39 -10.44 6.03 -4.42
CA SER A 39 -9.38 5.06 -4.66
C SER A 39 -8.48 5.03 -3.43
N LYS A 40 -8.51 3.94 -2.66
CA LYS A 40 -7.61 3.69 -1.52
C LYS A 40 -6.13 3.89 -1.90
N LEU A 41 -5.81 3.73 -3.18
CA LEU A 41 -4.48 3.95 -3.73
C LEU A 41 -4.00 5.41 -3.57
N GLN A 42 -4.91 6.39 -3.53
CA GLN A 42 -4.56 7.78 -3.27
C GLN A 42 -4.08 8.01 -1.84
N LEU A 43 -4.53 7.17 -0.88
CA LEU A 43 -4.09 7.25 0.50
C LEU A 43 -2.62 6.80 0.66
N LEU A 44 -2.12 5.97 -0.25
CA LEU A 44 -0.75 5.44 -0.18
C LEU A 44 0.32 6.54 -0.20
N SER A 45 0.08 7.61 -0.95
CA SER A 45 1.01 8.75 -1.02
C SER A 45 1.09 9.56 0.28
N GLY A 46 0.09 9.44 1.16
CA GLY A 46 0.04 10.09 2.46
C GLY A 46 0.57 9.24 3.62
N LEU A 47 0.94 7.98 3.37
CA LEU A 47 1.44 7.08 4.41
C LEU A 47 2.83 7.48 4.87
N SER A 48 3.09 7.33 6.16
CA SER A 48 4.45 7.41 6.70
C SER A 48 5.33 6.25 6.19
N GLU A 49 6.65 6.44 6.25
CA GLU A 49 7.61 5.41 5.84
C GLU A 49 7.39 4.06 6.57
N LEU A 50 7.04 4.11 7.85
CA LEU A 50 6.77 2.91 8.65
C LEU A 50 5.45 2.23 8.23
N GLU A 51 4.38 3.00 8.02
CA GLU A 51 3.09 2.48 7.56
C GLU A 51 3.25 1.80 6.20
N LEU A 52 3.95 2.47 5.28
CA LEU A 52 4.23 1.91 3.94
C LEU A 52 5.10 0.65 4.02
N ALA A 53 6.14 0.64 4.87
CA ALA A 53 7.00 -0.53 5.06
C ALA A 53 6.25 -1.73 5.62
N LEU A 54 5.34 -1.52 6.58
CA LEU A 54 4.49 -2.57 7.13
C LEU A 54 3.46 -3.10 6.13
N LEU A 55 2.88 -2.21 5.32
CA LEU A 55 1.96 -2.60 4.25
C LEU A 55 2.67 -3.46 3.19
N ILE A 56 3.87 -3.06 2.77
CA ILE A 56 4.71 -3.85 1.85
C ILE A 56 5.05 -5.20 2.47
N ALA A 57 5.46 -5.24 3.73
CA ALA A 57 5.77 -6.50 4.42
C ALA A 57 4.56 -7.44 4.47
N ALA A 58 3.37 -6.92 4.75
CA ALA A 58 2.13 -7.68 4.77
C ALA A 58 1.75 -8.20 3.37
N ALA A 59 1.82 -7.35 2.35
CA ALA A 59 1.53 -7.74 0.96
C ALA A 59 2.53 -8.78 0.40
N ARG A 60 3.79 -8.76 0.87
CA ARG A 60 4.78 -9.79 0.54
C ARG A 60 4.42 -11.15 1.14
N LEU A 61 3.93 -11.16 2.38
CA LEU A 61 3.52 -12.41 3.05
C LEU A 61 2.39 -13.12 2.32
N ASP A 62 1.48 -12.37 1.72
CA ASP A 62 0.41 -12.91 0.88
C ASP A 62 0.98 -13.80 -0.25
N ILE A 63 2.05 -13.32 -0.90
CA ILE A 63 2.71 -14.06 -1.97
C ILE A 63 3.64 -15.16 -1.43
N ILE A 64 4.45 -14.87 -0.38
CA ILE A 64 5.46 -15.80 0.15
C ILE A 64 4.79 -17.03 0.79
N LEU A 65 3.69 -16.82 1.49
CA LEU A 65 3.00 -17.88 2.24
C LEU A 65 1.83 -18.50 1.45
N ASP A 66 1.50 -17.94 0.27
CA ASP A 66 0.33 -18.35 -0.52
C ASP A 66 -0.94 -18.37 0.35
N THR A 67 -1.11 -17.33 1.17
CA THR A 67 -2.23 -17.19 2.11
C THR A 67 -2.77 -15.77 2.07
N ASP A 68 -4.08 -15.62 1.89
CA ASP A 68 -4.77 -14.31 1.81
C ASP A 68 -4.76 -13.52 3.12
N THR A 69 -4.13 -14.03 4.18
CA THR A 69 -4.22 -13.42 5.50
C THR A 69 -2.92 -13.47 6.28
N CYS A 70 -2.62 -12.40 6.99
CA CYS A 70 -1.51 -12.33 7.93
C CYS A 70 -1.95 -11.67 9.24
N ASN A 71 -1.16 -11.80 10.28
CA ASN A 71 -1.34 -11.03 11.52
C ASN A 71 -0.21 -10.00 11.67
N PHE A 72 -0.38 -9.09 12.62
CA PHE A 72 0.63 -8.06 12.89
C PHE A 72 2.02 -8.65 13.22
N ALA A 73 2.07 -9.75 13.96
CA ALA A 73 3.36 -10.34 14.35
C ALA A 73 4.15 -10.81 13.11
N MET A 74 3.46 -11.48 12.17
CA MET A 74 4.06 -11.93 10.91
C MET A 74 4.54 -10.75 10.06
N ALA A 75 3.70 -9.72 9.91
CA ALA A 75 4.07 -8.51 9.15
C ALA A 75 5.25 -7.77 9.78
N TYR A 76 5.29 -7.66 11.10
CA TYR A 76 6.39 -7.04 11.83
C TYR A 76 7.69 -7.83 11.72
N ASP A 77 7.63 -9.16 11.77
CA ASP A 77 8.80 -10.02 11.62
C ASP A 77 9.39 -9.92 10.20
N GLU A 78 8.54 -9.90 9.16
CA GLU A 78 9.00 -9.69 7.78
C GLU A 78 9.60 -8.27 7.61
N TYR A 79 8.94 -7.22 8.12
CA TYR A 79 9.48 -5.86 8.12
C TYR A 79 10.86 -5.78 8.80
N SER A 80 11.01 -6.41 9.96
CA SER A 80 12.26 -6.43 10.71
C SER A 80 13.36 -7.18 9.95
N SER A 81 13.00 -8.28 9.29
CA SER A 81 13.90 -9.06 8.44
C SER A 81 14.40 -8.25 7.24
N LEU A 82 13.47 -7.60 6.51
CA LEU A 82 13.79 -6.75 5.36
C LEU A 82 14.71 -5.59 5.74
N THR A 83 14.39 -4.89 6.83
CA THR A 83 15.20 -3.77 7.32
C THR A 83 16.58 -4.24 7.77
N SER A 84 16.69 -5.38 8.43
CA SER A 84 17.97 -5.95 8.88
C SER A 84 18.83 -6.39 7.70
N ARG A 85 18.27 -7.04 6.70
CA ARG A 85 18.96 -7.42 5.46
C ARG A 85 19.50 -6.18 4.73
N HIS A 86 18.69 -5.13 4.62
CA HIS A 86 19.12 -3.87 4.01
C HIS A 86 20.28 -3.24 4.79
N LYS A 87 20.22 -3.24 6.13
CA LYS A 87 21.29 -2.71 6.97
C LYS A 87 22.61 -3.47 6.77
N ILE A 88 22.57 -4.78 6.64
CA ILE A 88 23.76 -5.61 6.38
C ILE A 88 24.33 -5.30 5.00
N GLN A 89 23.49 -5.18 3.97
CA GLN A 89 23.92 -4.85 2.62
C GLN A 89 24.60 -3.48 2.52
N THR A 90 24.00 -2.46 3.16
CA THR A 90 24.60 -1.10 3.19
C THR A 90 25.91 -1.04 3.97
N SER A 91 26.03 -1.83 5.05
CA SER A 91 27.27 -1.92 5.82
C SER A 91 28.42 -2.53 5.01
N SER A 92 28.12 -3.54 4.19
CA SER A 92 29.14 -4.22 3.37
C SER A 92 29.63 -3.38 2.18
N THR A 93 28.82 -2.42 1.72
CA THR A 93 29.15 -1.55 0.57
C THR A 93 29.80 -0.22 0.97
N GLY A 94 30.09 0.00 2.26
CA GLY A 94 30.73 1.22 2.74
C GLY A 94 29.84 2.48 2.71
N VAL A 95 28.62 2.39 2.25
CA VAL A 95 27.64 3.50 2.15
C VAL A 95 27.06 3.87 3.53
N ALA A 96 27.31 3.06 4.54
CA ALA A 96 26.88 3.31 5.93
C ALA A 96 27.37 4.65 6.52
N ALA A 97 28.40 5.26 5.92
CA ALA A 97 28.94 6.57 6.34
C ALA A 97 28.03 7.76 6.00
N LEU A 98 27.00 7.60 5.18
CA LEU A 98 26.12 8.67 4.71
C LEU A 98 24.81 8.79 5.51
N GLY A 99 24.73 8.23 6.71
CA GLY A 99 23.66 8.55 7.68
C GLY A 99 22.30 7.89 7.47
N ALA A 100 22.10 7.08 6.44
CA ALA A 100 20.87 6.34 6.20
C ALA A 100 20.87 4.97 6.91
N SER A 101 21.06 4.97 8.24
CA SER A 101 20.88 3.75 9.03
C SER A 101 19.39 3.45 9.13
N ALA A 102 18.90 2.50 8.33
CA ALA A 102 17.55 2.00 8.47
C ALA A 102 17.35 1.45 9.90
N LYS A 103 16.61 2.18 10.72
CA LYS A 103 16.31 1.80 12.09
C LYS A 103 15.05 0.95 12.10
N VAL A 104 15.13 -0.23 12.68
CA VAL A 104 13.92 -1.01 12.98
C VAL A 104 13.16 -0.29 14.08
N TRP A 105 11.94 0.11 13.81
CA TRP A 105 11.05 0.73 14.78
C TRP A 105 10.57 -0.29 15.80
N GLY A 106 10.40 0.16 17.05
CA GLY A 106 9.91 -0.70 18.12
C GLY A 106 8.49 -1.21 17.84
N ARG A 107 8.20 -2.39 18.38
CA ARG A 107 6.95 -3.12 18.14
C ARG A 107 5.70 -2.31 18.49
N GLU A 108 5.74 -1.51 19.56
CA GLU A 108 4.62 -0.66 20.00
C GLU A 108 4.32 0.45 18.98
N VAL A 109 5.37 1.07 18.44
CA VAL A 109 5.22 2.12 17.41
C VAL A 109 4.71 1.51 16.12
N ALA A 110 5.21 0.32 15.75
CA ALA A 110 4.76 -0.41 14.58
C ALA A 110 3.30 -0.88 14.72
N LEU A 111 2.86 -1.25 15.94
CA LEU A 111 1.46 -1.59 16.19
C LEU A 111 0.54 -0.38 15.97
N GLY A 112 0.92 0.81 16.44
CA GLY A 112 0.16 2.02 16.18
C GLY A 112 0.08 2.38 14.69
N ALA A 113 1.15 2.12 13.92
CA ALA A 113 1.15 2.27 12.47
C ALA A 113 0.24 1.23 11.79
N TRP A 114 0.21 0.00 12.31
CA TRP A 114 -0.68 -1.06 11.84
C TRP A 114 -2.16 -0.73 12.06
N GLU A 115 -2.50 -0.16 13.22
CA GLU A 115 -3.85 0.30 13.53
C GLU A 115 -4.33 1.38 12.56
N LYS A 116 -3.45 2.31 12.18
CA LYS A 116 -3.76 3.31 11.15
C LYS A 116 -4.00 2.71 9.77
N LEU A 117 -3.23 1.68 9.38
CA LEU A 117 -3.50 0.97 8.13
C LEU A 117 -4.90 0.32 8.14
N ALA A 118 -5.33 -0.16 9.30
CA ALA A 118 -6.69 -0.68 9.48
C ALA A 118 -7.76 0.42 9.42
N ASP A 119 -7.50 1.59 10.01
CA ASP A 119 -8.39 2.76 9.95
C ASP A 119 -8.57 3.28 8.52
N TYR A 120 -7.53 3.16 7.69
CA TYR A 120 -7.57 3.49 6.26
C TYR A 120 -8.15 2.36 5.41
N GLU A 121 -8.55 1.25 6.02
CA GLU A 121 -9.05 0.05 5.33
C GLU A 121 -8.07 -0.52 4.28
N LEU A 122 -6.78 -0.23 4.40
CA LEU A 122 -5.72 -0.83 3.56
C LEU A 122 -5.44 -2.28 3.98
N ILE A 123 -5.74 -2.59 5.23
CA ILE A 123 -5.82 -3.95 5.77
C ILE A 123 -7.21 -4.15 6.40
N VAL A 124 -7.84 -5.26 6.10
CA VAL A 124 -9.23 -5.54 6.54
C VAL A 124 -9.23 -6.76 7.45
N PRO A 125 -9.91 -6.70 8.62
CA PRO A 125 -9.97 -7.84 9.51
C PRO A 125 -10.74 -8.98 8.87
N THR A 126 -10.16 -10.18 8.88
CA THR A 126 -10.85 -11.38 8.42
C THR A 126 -11.65 -12.00 9.56
N VAL A 127 -12.92 -12.24 9.31
CA VAL A 127 -13.79 -12.99 10.22
C VAL A 127 -13.57 -14.47 9.93
N ILE A 128 -12.63 -15.11 10.61
CA ILE A 128 -12.49 -16.57 10.56
C ILE A 128 -13.54 -17.15 11.49
N GLY A 129 -14.61 -17.67 10.89
CA GLY A 129 -15.59 -18.59 11.45
C GLY A 129 -15.98 -18.44 12.91
N GLY A 130 -17.16 -17.85 13.19
CA GLY A 130 -18.05 -18.22 14.30
C GLY A 130 -17.62 -17.99 15.75
N GLY A 131 -16.41 -17.52 16.01
CA GLY A 131 -15.95 -17.18 17.36
C GLY A 131 -16.07 -15.68 17.60
N SER A 132 -16.70 -15.29 18.71
CA SER A 132 -16.76 -13.90 19.17
C SER A 132 -15.31 -13.37 19.32
N GLY A 133 -14.84 -12.66 18.31
CA GLY A 133 -13.46 -12.16 18.19
C GLY A 133 -13.09 -11.04 19.18
N LYS A 134 -13.61 -11.09 20.41
CA LYS A 134 -13.33 -10.10 21.46
C LYS A 134 -12.07 -10.37 22.26
N ASP A 135 -11.49 -11.58 22.17
CA ASP A 135 -10.37 -11.98 23.03
C ASP A 135 -8.97 -11.93 22.39
N PHE A 136 -8.88 -11.74 21.09
CA PHE A 136 -7.57 -11.54 20.45
C PHE A 136 -7.35 -10.04 20.27
N GLY A 137 -6.42 -9.46 21.04
CA GLY A 137 -5.97 -8.09 20.81
C GLY A 137 -5.56 -7.88 19.35
N VAL A 138 -5.45 -6.63 18.90
CA VAL A 138 -5.15 -6.24 17.50
C VAL A 138 -3.97 -7.04 16.92
N GLY A 139 -2.98 -7.39 17.74
CA GLY A 139 -1.81 -8.15 17.32
C GLY A 139 -2.04 -9.64 16.99
N GLY A 140 -3.11 -10.25 17.47
CA GLY A 140 -3.45 -11.67 17.22
C GLY A 140 -4.52 -11.89 16.17
N ARG A 141 -5.19 -10.83 15.73
CA ARG A 141 -6.23 -10.88 14.71
C ARG A 141 -5.61 -11.11 13.33
N MET A 142 -6.28 -11.89 12.50
CA MET A 142 -5.89 -12.05 11.09
C MET A 142 -6.48 -10.92 10.25
N TRP A 143 -5.69 -10.47 9.31
CA TRP A 143 -6.01 -9.36 8.42
C TRP A 143 -5.73 -9.77 6.97
N LYS A 144 -6.54 -9.29 6.07
CA LYS A 144 -6.31 -9.38 4.64
C LYS A 144 -5.77 -8.04 4.13
N VAL A 145 -4.74 -8.07 3.31
CA VAL A 145 -4.24 -6.88 2.62
C VAL A 145 -5.11 -6.61 1.40
N ASP A 146 -5.55 -5.37 1.26
CA ASP A 146 -6.47 -4.97 0.17
C ASP A 146 -5.74 -4.18 -0.94
N VAL A 147 -4.42 -4.26 -0.97
CA VAL A 147 -3.56 -3.56 -1.95
C VAL A 147 -2.43 -4.48 -2.39
N GLY A 148 -2.28 -4.67 -3.69
CA GLY A 148 -1.19 -5.47 -4.26
C GLY A 148 0.16 -4.74 -4.28
N LEU A 149 1.28 -5.49 -4.27
CA LEU A 149 2.63 -4.91 -4.33
C LEU A 149 2.86 -4.04 -5.58
N GLU A 150 2.29 -4.42 -6.70
CA GLU A 150 2.40 -3.66 -7.96
C GLU A 150 1.64 -2.33 -7.88
N GLU A 151 0.50 -2.32 -7.19
CA GLU A 151 -0.32 -1.12 -6.99
C GLU A 151 0.40 -0.12 -6.07
N ILE A 152 1.12 -0.59 -5.06
CA ILE A 152 1.91 0.26 -4.16
C ILE A 152 2.99 1.00 -4.96
N THR A 153 3.74 0.29 -5.80
CA THR A 153 4.80 0.93 -6.60
C THR A 153 4.28 1.88 -7.65
N GLY A 154 3.08 1.65 -8.17
CA GLY A 154 2.44 2.50 -9.18
C GLY A 154 1.77 3.75 -8.62
N SER A 155 1.41 3.75 -7.32
CA SER A 155 0.60 4.81 -6.71
C SER A 155 1.39 5.76 -5.81
N VAL A 156 2.60 5.38 -5.37
CA VAL A 156 3.43 6.20 -4.48
C VAL A 156 4.52 6.89 -5.29
N ASP A 157 4.35 8.18 -5.54
CA ASP A 157 5.38 9.00 -6.15
C ASP A 157 6.57 9.16 -5.20
N GLY A 158 7.79 8.80 -5.68
CA GLY A 158 9.01 8.96 -4.89
C GLY A 158 9.22 7.89 -3.81
N ILE A 159 8.63 6.71 -3.97
CA ILE A 159 8.93 5.56 -3.10
C ILE A 159 10.45 5.35 -2.99
N SER A 160 10.96 5.11 -1.77
CA SER A 160 12.38 4.90 -1.58
C SER A 160 12.89 3.70 -2.41
N GLY A 161 14.10 3.82 -2.96
CA GLY A 161 14.70 2.74 -3.77
C GLY A 161 14.74 1.39 -3.04
N VAL A 162 14.84 1.43 -1.72
CA VAL A 162 14.81 0.25 -0.85
C VAL A 162 13.43 -0.40 -0.84
N MET A 163 12.38 0.38 -0.62
CA MET A 163 11.01 -0.13 -0.61
C MET A 163 10.57 -0.59 -1.99
N ALA A 164 10.97 0.13 -3.05
CA ALA A 164 10.74 -0.30 -4.41
C ALA A 164 11.44 -1.63 -4.74
N LYS A 165 12.59 -1.90 -4.11
CA LYS A 165 13.28 -3.19 -4.19
C LYS A 165 12.48 -4.28 -3.46
N TRP A 166 11.98 -3.99 -2.25
CA TRP A 166 11.17 -4.93 -1.47
C TRP A 166 9.89 -5.36 -2.20
N CYS A 167 9.30 -4.47 -2.97
CA CYS A 167 8.12 -4.80 -3.77
C CYS A 167 8.43 -5.73 -4.97
N ARG A 168 9.68 -5.77 -5.46
CA ARG A 168 10.08 -6.55 -6.65
C ARG A 168 10.76 -7.87 -6.32
N GLU A 169 11.48 -7.93 -5.21
CA GLU A 169 12.26 -9.11 -4.81
C GLU A 169 11.47 -9.88 -3.73
N ILE A 170 10.87 -10.99 -4.12
CA ILE A 170 10.16 -11.92 -3.25
C ILE A 170 11.02 -13.15 -3.00
#